data_57836fc4ef8c3334a8967d0c8d8c3cdb
#
_entry.id   57836fc4ef8c3334a8967d0c8d8c3cdb
#
_cell.length_a   1.000
_cell.length_b   1.000
_cell.length_c   1.000
_cell.angle_alpha   90.00
_cell.angle_beta   90.00
_cell.angle_gamma   90.00
#
_symmetry.space_group_name_H-M   'P 1'
#
loop_
_entity.id
_entity.type
_entity.pdbx_description
1 polymer ?
#
loop_
_entity_poly.entity_id
_entity_poly.type
_entity_poly.pdbx_seq_one_letter_code
_entity_poly.pdbx_strand_id
1 'polypeptide(L)'
;MSTPAMQPQVTRKAKPVVQKEDAMLLQKELINGNYHELATAHQTGRKISATFVPGNLNELLMCFYFARRLPETDALQAGLRKKSGKMIMDAERDGHSEDVCTYVKTDLGMMLQGEVGPTGEPMPHPDVLLLSYTGCFTFMKWF
;
A
#
# COMPACT_ATOMS: atom_id res chain seq x y z
N MET A 1 -3.37 -57.30 5.09
CA MET A 1 -4.38 -56.28 5.40
C MET A 1 -3.75 -55.28 6.36
N SER A 2 -3.29 -54.12 5.84
CA SER A 2 -2.58 -53.10 6.65
C SER A 2 -3.59 -52.04 7.05
N THR A 3 -3.74 -51.82 8.35
CA THR A 3 -4.63 -50.78 8.93
C THR A 3 -4.05 -49.38 8.66
N PRO A 4 -4.80 -48.46 8.13
CA PRO A 4 -4.29 -47.10 7.92
C PRO A 4 -4.13 -46.37 9.26
N ALA A 5 -2.95 -45.84 9.50
CA ALA A 5 -2.63 -45.01 10.67
C ALA A 5 -3.47 -43.72 10.68
N MET A 6 -4.25 -43.54 11.73
CA MET A 6 -5.06 -42.35 11.97
C MET A 6 -4.14 -41.14 12.28
N GLN A 7 -4.08 -40.16 11.38
CA GLN A 7 -3.32 -38.92 11.60
C GLN A 7 -4.00 -38.08 12.71
N PRO A 8 -3.23 -37.52 13.65
CA PRO A 8 -3.79 -36.71 14.70
C PRO A 8 -4.39 -35.40 14.10
N GLN A 9 -5.67 -35.17 14.37
CA GLN A 9 -6.34 -33.92 14.01
C GLN A 9 -5.78 -32.77 14.87
N VAL A 10 -5.06 -31.87 14.23
CA VAL A 10 -4.60 -30.62 14.87
C VAL A 10 -5.81 -29.72 15.08
N THR A 11 -6.35 -29.71 16.28
CA THR A 11 -7.39 -28.74 16.69
C THR A 11 -6.79 -27.35 16.71
N ARG A 12 -7.11 -26.52 15.71
CA ARG A 12 -6.76 -25.09 15.71
C ARG A 12 -7.50 -24.41 16.86
N LYS A 13 -6.77 -24.02 17.90
CA LYS A 13 -7.32 -23.17 18.98
C LYS A 13 -7.88 -21.89 18.34
N ALA A 14 -9.13 -21.54 18.66
CA ALA A 14 -9.73 -20.27 18.24
C ALA A 14 -8.85 -19.12 18.71
N LYS A 15 -8.53 -18.19 17.80
CA LYS A 15 -7.77 -16.98 18.17
C LYS A 15 -8.60 -16.15 19.13
N PRO A 16 -8.02 -15.60 20.22
CA PRO A 16 -8.73 -14.72 21.12
C PRO A 16 -9.29 -13.51 20.33
N VAL A 17 -10.56 -13.17 20.59
CA VAL A 17 -11.16 -11.96 20.04
C VAL A 17 -10.53 -10.77 20.78
N VAL A 18 -9.64 -10.06 20.11
CA VAL A 18 -9.04 -8.83 20.64
C VAL A 18 -10.06 -7.70 20.43
N GLN A 19 -10.54 -7.11 21.54
CA GLN A 19 -11.37 -5.92 21.49
C GLN A 19 -10.51 -4.76 20.96
N LYS A 20 -10.92 -4.14 19.87
CA LYS A 20 -10.19 -3.01 19.27
C LYS A 20 -10.48 -1.74 20.04
N GLU A 21 -9.45 -0.98 20.35
CA GLU A 21 -9.59 0.36 20.89
C GLU A 21 -10.22 1.31 19.86
N ASP A 22 -10.96 2.31 20.31
CA ASP A 22 -11.64 3.29 19.44
C ASP A 22 -10.67 4.01 18.50
N ALA A 23 -9.44 4.28 18.96
CA ALA A 23 -8.39 4.85 18.13
C ALA A 23 -8.02 3.97 16.92
N MET A 24 -8.01 2.64 17.11
CA MET A 24 -7.73 1.70 16.00
C MET A 24 -8.88 1.66 14.99
N LEU A 25 -10.10 1.81 15.46
CA LEU A 25 -11.28 1.87 14.59
C LEU A 25 -11.27 3.15 13.76
N LEU A 26 -11.01 4.29 14.40
CA LEU A 26 -10.88 5.58 13.72
C LEU A 26 -9.72 5.59 12.70
N GLN A 27 -8.55 5.05 13.06
CA GLN A 27 -7.43 4.92 12.13
C GLN A 27 -7.82 4.11 10.89
N LYS A 28 -8.52 3.00 11.07
CA LYS A 28 -8.98 2.17 9.95
C LYS A 28 -9.96 2.93 9.05
N GLU A 29 -10.87 3.68 9.64
CA GLU A 29 -11.84 4.50 8.91
C GLU A 29 -11.14 5.58 8.09
N LEU A 30 -10.20 6.32 8.67
CA LEU A 30 -9.42 7.35 7.98
C LEU A 30 -8.60 6.77 6.83
N ILE A 31 -7.95 5.63 7.02
CA ILE A 31 -7.18 4.95 5.96
C ILE A 31 -8.10 4.53 4.81
N ASN A 32 -9.21 3.87 5.12
CA ASN A 32 -10.14 3.42 4.08
C ASN A 32 -10.79 4.61 3.36
N GLY A 33 -11.12 5.68 4.08
CA GLY A 33 -11.63 6.92 3.52
C GLY A 33 -10.66 7.55 2.51
N ASN A 34 -9.36 7.60 2.85
CA ASN A 34 -8.34 8.11 1.93
C ASN A 34 -8.23 7.30 0.64
N TYR A 35 -8.27 5.95 0.72
CA TYR A 35 -8.23 5.12 -0.50
C TYR A 35 -9.49 5.25 -1.33
N HIS A 36 -10.65 5.36 -0.71
CA HIS A 36 -11.89 5.61 -1.43
C HIS A 36 -11.90 6.98 -2.11
N GLU A 37 -11.38 8.00 -1.44
CA GLU A 37 -11.19 9.34 -2.01
C GLU A 37 -10.26 9.32 -3.24
N LEU A 38 -9.14 8.60 -3.16
CA LEU A 38 -8.23 8.40 -4.29
C LEU A 38 -8.93 7.68 -5.45
N ALA A 39 -9.60 6.57 -5.19
CA ALA A 39 -10.28 5.77 -6.21
C ALA A 39 -11.35 6.55 -6.99
N THR A 40 -11.97 7.55 -6.36
CA THR A 40 -13.05 8.37 -6.93
C THR A 40 -12.61 9.77 -7.37
N ALA A 41 -11.35 10.15 -7.14
CA ALA A 41 -10.87 11.52 -7.35
C ALA A 41 -11.12 12.04 -8.76
N HIS A 42 -10.73 11.30 -9.80
CA HIS A 42 -10.93 11.70 -11.18
C HIS A 42 -12.42 11.79 -11.57
N GLN A 43 -13.26 10.95 -10.97
CA GLN A 43 -14.72 10.98 -11.20
C GLN A 43 -15.37 12.23 -10.62
N THR A 44 -14.79 12.77 -9.54
CA THR A 44 -15.23 14.01 -8.90
C THR A 44 -14.52 15.25 -9.43
N GLY A 45 -13.67 15.10 -10.45
CA GLY A 45 -12.89 16.18 -11.05
C GLY A 45 -11.70 16.63 -10.21
N ARG A 46 -11.35 15.92 -9.16
CA ARG A 46 -10.17 16.20 -8.33
C ARG A 46 -8.91 15.68 -8.99
N LYS A 47 -7.84 16.44 -8.84
CA LYS A 47 -6.50 16.05 -9.26
C LYS A 47 -5.82 15.22 -8.17
N ILE A 48 -4.97 14.30 -8.58
CA ILE A 48 -4.21 13.42 -7.69
C ILE A 48 -2.75 13.85 -7.69
N SER A 49 -2.19 14.02 -6.51
CA SER A 49 -0.74 14.19 -6.32
C SER A 49 -0.14 12.95 -5.68
N ALA A 50 0.99 12.49 -6.18
CA ALA A 50 1.83 11.54 -5.46
C ALA A 50 3.00 12.29 -4.84
N THR A 51 3.16 12.12 -3.53
CA THR A 51 4.21 12.79 -2.75
C THR A 51 5.02 11.75 -2.03
N PHE A 52 6.32 11.76 -2.26
CA PHE A 52 7.28 10.94 -1.53
C PHE A 52 7.78 11.69 -0.31
N VAL A 53 8.10 10.95 0.73
CA VAL A 53 8.35 11.48 2.08
C VAL A 53 7.10 12.10 2.69
N PRO A 54 6.25 11.28 3.34
CA PRO A 54 5.04 11.74 4.00
C PRO A 54 5.32 12.90 4.95
N GLY A 55 4.57 13.98 4.80
CA GLY A 55 4.71 15.20 5.60
C GLY A 55 5.22 16.41 4.82
N ASN A 56 5.97 16.23 3.74
CA ASN A 56 6.42 17.34 2.92
C ASN A 56 5.30 17.83 1.98
N LEU A 57 5.02 19.11 2.03
CA LEU A 57 4.05 19.81 1.17
C LEU A 57 2.59 19.31 1.28
N ASN A 58 2.27 18.41 2.20
CA ASN A 58 0.91 17.86 2.34
C ASN A 58 -0.12 18.96 2.62
N GLU A 59 0.18 19.89 3.51
CA GLU A 59 -0.70 21.00 3.86
C GLU A 59 -0.93 21.92 2.64
N LEU A 60 0.13 22.18 1.87
CA LEU A 60 0.02 22.96 0.64
C LEU A 60 -0.88 22.27 -0.39
N LEU A 61 -0.69 20.96 -0.60
CA LEU A 61 -1.52 20.17 -1.52
C LEU A 61 -2.98 20.13 -1.09
N MET A 62 -3.24 20.09 0.22
CA MET A 62 -4.60 20.18 0.75
C MET A 62 -5.27 21.52 0.42
N CYS A 63 -4.53 22.63 0.44
CA CYS A 63 -5.06 23.95 0.05
C CYS A 63 -5.51 23.99 -1.42
N PHE A 64 -4.94 23.15 -2.28
CA PHE A 64 -5.32 23.02 -3.69
C PHE A 64 -6.31 21.88 -3.96
N TYR A 65 -6.86 21.27 -2.92
CA TYR A 65 -7.84 20.18 -3.01
C TYR A 65 -7.36 18.91 -3.74
N PHE A 66 -6.05 18.68 -3.80
CA PHE A 66 -5.52 17.43 -4.34
C PHE A 66 -5.95 16.23 -3.49
N ALA A 67 -6.35 15.15 -4.13
CA ALA A 67 -6.31 13.84 -3.51
C ALA A 67 -4.85 13.37 -3.45
N ARG A 68 -4.42 12.82 -2.32
CA ARG A 68 -3.00 12.56 -2.04
C ARG A 68 -2.71 11.08 -2.03
N ARG A 69 -1.83 10.65 -2.92
CA ARG A 69 -1.23 9.34 -2.90
C ARG A 69 0.13 9.43 -2.19
N LEU A 70 0.39 8.52 -1.28
CA LEU A 70 1.62 8.42 -0.50
C LEU A 70 2.21 7.03 -0.71
N PRO A 71 3.08 6.83 -1.71
CA PRO A 71 3.59 5.51 -2.10
C PRO A 71 4.23 4.71 -0.97
N GLU A 72 4.95 5.36 -0.04
CA GLU A 72 5.50 4.66 1.14
C GLU A 72 4.39 4.17 2.08
N THR A 73 3.31 4.94 2.22
CA THR A 73 2.16 4.53 3.02
C THR A 73 1.43 3.38 2.35
N ASP A 74 1.31 3.40 1.03
CA ASP A 74 0.71 2.31 0.25
C ASP A 74 1.50 1.01 0.43
N ALA A 75 2.83 1.07 0.32
CA ALA A 75 3.71 -0.06 0.54
C ALA A 75 3.63 -0.59 1.99
N LEU A 76 3.60 0.31 2.99
CA LEU A 76 3.40 -0.05 4.39
C LEU A 76 2.06 -0.76 4.59
N GLN A 77 0.98 -0.22 4.03
CA GLN A 77 -0.35 -0.81 4.14
C GLN A 77 -0.43 -2.19 3.46
N ALA A 78 0.24 -2.38 2.32
CA ALA A 78 0.36 -3.68 1.67
C ALA A 78 1.12 -4.68 2.55
N GLY A 79 2.19 -4.24 3.21
CA GLY A 79 2.96 -5.03 4.16
C GLY A 79 2.13 -5.49 5.37
N LEU A 80 1.42 -4.55 6.01
CA LEU A 80 0.52 -4.84 7.14
C LEU A 80 -0.59 -5.83 6.77
N ARG A 81 -1.05 -5.81 5.53
CA ARG A 81 -2.05 -6.74 4.98
C ARG A 81 -1.45 -8.04 4.44
N LYS A 82 -0.12 -8.22 4.56
CA LYS A 82 0.62 -9.40 4.07
C LYS A 82 0.48 -9.62 2.55
N LYS A 83 0.32 -8.55 1.80
CA LYS A 83 0.22 -8.57 0.32
C LYS A 83 1.54 -8.23 -0.38
N SER A 84 2.47 -7.54 0.31
CA SER A 84 3.72 -7.04 -0.27
C SER A 84 4.62 -8.12 -0.86
N GLY A 85 4.65 -9.33 -0.29
CA GLY A 85 5.52 -10.41 -0.78
C GLY A 85 5.31 -10.74 -2.25
N LYS A 86 4.05 -10.84 -2.70
CA LYS A 86 3.74 -11.07 -4.12
C LYS A 86 4.16 -9.88 -4.98
N MET A 87 3.89 -8.66 -4.52
CA MET A 87 4.23 -7.42 -5.23
C MET A 87 5.74 -7.28 -5.42
N ILE A 88 6.53 -7.58 -4.39
CA ILE A 88 8.00 -7.59 -4.45
C ILE A 88 8.49 -8.59 -5.50
N MET A 89 7.96 -9.81 -5.47
CA MET A 89 8.32 -10.84 -6.44
C MET A 89 7.96 -10.47 -7.88
N ASP A 90 6.82 -9.81 -8.09
CA ASP A 90 6.40 -9.38 -9.42
C ASP A 90 7.32 -8.26 -9.93
N ALA A 91 7.74 -7.31 -9.09
CA ALA A 91 8.72 -6.29 -9.44
C ALA A 91 10.10 -6.89 -9.77
N GLU A 92 10.57 -7.88 -9.01
CA GLU A 92 11.84 -8.57 -9.29
C GLU A 92 11.80 -9.37 -10.60
N ARG A 93 10.67 -10.00 -10.92
CA ARG A 93 10.46 -10.68 -12.22
C ARG A 93 10.42 -9.71 -13.38
N ASP A 94 9.96 -8.49 -13.17
CA ASP A 94 9.96 -7.41 -14.16
C ASP A 94 11.37 -6.81 -14.39
N GLY A 95 12.36 -7.21 -13.60
CA GLY A 95 13.77 -6.85 -13.77
C GLY A 95 14.31 -5.85 -12.76
N HIS A 96 13.55 -5.53 -11.71
CA HIS A 96 14.04 -4.70 -10.62
C HIS A 96 14.95 -5.51 -9.69
N SER A 97 16.11 -4.94 -9.31
CA SER A 97 17.09 -5.63 -8.48
C SER A 97 16.54 -6.02 -7.11
N GLU A 98 16.98 -7.18 -6.61
CA GLU A 98 16.68 -7.64 -5.25
C GLU A 98 17.16 -6.66 -4.18
N ASP A 99 18.25 -5.91 -4.46
CA ASP A 99 18.83 -4.93 -3.55
C ASP A 99 18.04 -3.61 -3.45
N VAL A 100 17.06 -3.38 -4.33
CA VAL A 100 16.20 -2.20 -4.27
C VAL A 100 15.30 -2.27 -3.04
N CYS A 101 15.07 -1.10 -2.43
CA CYS A 101 14.19 -0.94 -1.27
C CYS A 101 12.84 -1.66 -1.48
N THR A 102 12.41 -2.44 -0.48
CA THR A 102 11.16 -3.21 -0.54
C THR A 102 9.91 -2.33 -0.65
N TYR A 103 9.95 -1.08 -0.17
CA TYR A 103 8.86 -0.13 -0.36
C TYR A 103 8.66 0.20 -1.84
N VAL A 104 9.78 0.48 -2.55
CA VAL A 104 9.77 0.73 -4.00
C VAL A 104 9.24 -0.48 -4.75
N LYS A 105 9.79 -1.68 -4.48
CA LYS A 105 9.35 -2.91 -5.14
C LYS A 105 7.86 -3.21 -4.87
N THR A 106 7.38 -2.90 -3.68
CA THR A 106 5.96 -3.08 -3.35
C THR A 106 5.08 -2.13 -4.17
N ASP A 107 5.45 -0.86 -4.28
CA ASP A 107 4.71 0.13 -5.08
C ASP A 107 4.71 -0.23 -6.56
N LEU A 108 5.88 -0.55 -7.13
CA LEU A 108 6.01 -1.04 -8.50
C LEU A 108 5.16 -2.30 -8.73
N GLY A 109 5.20 -3.25 -7.82
CA GLY A 109 4.39 -4.46 -7.90
C GLY A 109 2.88 -4.19 -7.86
N MET A 110 2.42 -3.17 -7.13
CA MET A 110 1.02 -2.72 -7.18
C MET A 110 0.65 -2.18 -8.57
N MET A 111 1.54 -1.41 -9.20
CA MET A 111 1.34 -0.90 -10.55
C MET A 111 1.27 -2.05 -11.57
N LEU A 112 2.19 -3.02 -11.49
CA LEU A 112 2.21 -4.20 -12.34
C LEU A 112 0.97 -5.10 -12.18
N GLN A 113 0.35 -5.09 -11.02
CA GLN A 113 -0.89 -5.85 -10.73
C GLN A 113 -2.18 -5.13 -11.15
N GLY A 114 -2.09 -4.07 -11.96
CA GLY A 114 -3.25 -3.35 -12.49
C GLY A 114 -3.73 -2.21 -11.60
N GLU A 115 -2.80 -1.58 -10.87
CA GLU A 115 -3.07 -0.36 -10.11
C GLU A 115 -4.16 -0.52 -9.05
N VAL A 116 -4.11 -1.63 -8.35
CA VAL A 116 -5.01 -1.89 -7.22
C VAL A 116 -4.29 -1.61 -5.91
N GLY A 117 -4.84 -0.71 -5.12
CA GLY A 117 -4.30 -0.33 -3.83
C GLY A 117 -4.35 -1.44 -2.78
N PRO A 118 -3.69 -1.23 -1.63
CA PRO A 118 -3.60 -2.24 -0.56
C PRO A 118 -4.97 -2.61 0.02
N THR A 119 -5.97 -1.74 -0.06
CA THR A 119 -7.35 -2.00 0.36
C THR A 119 -8.16 -2.79 -0.66
N GLY A 120 -7.73 -2.83 -1.91
CA GLY A 120 -8.46 -3.42 -3.03
C GLY A 120 -9.19 -2.39 -3.89
N GLU A 121 -9.13 -1.12 -3.52
CA GLU A 121 -9.66 -0.02 -4.32
C GLU A 121 -8.73 0.29 -5.50
N PRO A 122 -9.26 0.78 -6.64
CA PRO A 122 -8.44 1.28 -7.73
C PRO A 122 -7.51 2.42 -7.25
N MET A 123 -6.31 2.45 -7.81
CA MET A 123 -5.34 3.53 -7.58
C MET A 123 -5.08 4.26 -8.91
N PRO A 124 -5.81 5.32 -9.23
CA PRO A 124 -5.61 6.07 -10.45
C PRO A 124 -4.21 6.71 -10.52
N HIS A 125 -3.70 6.89 -11.74
CA HIS A 125 -2.44 7.61 -11.96
C HIS A 125 -2.48 9.02 -11.37
N PRO A 126 -1.39 9.47 -10.74
CA PRO A 126 -1.29 10.83 -10.26
C PRO A 126 -1.17 11.81 -11.44
N ASP A 127 -1.81 12.99 -11.31
CA ASP A 127 -1.63 14.11 -12.24
C ASP A 127 -0.32 14.85 -11.99
N VAL A 128 0.19 14.79 -10.75
CA VAL A 128 1.41 15.48 -10.33
C VAL A 128 2.23 14.56 -9.42
N LEU A 129 3.53 14.48 -9.73
CA LEU A 129 4.52 13.82 -8.91
C LEU A 129 5.38 14.86 -8.22
N LEU A 130 5.49 14.78 -6.90
CA LEU A 130 6.35 15.65 -6.10
C LEU A 130 7.38 14.82 -5.36
N LEU A 131 8.63 15.10 -5.67
CA LEU A 131 9.77 14.45 -5.06
C LEU A 131 10.51 15.41 -4.15
N SER A 132 10.73 15.03 -2.91
CA SER A 132 11.60 15.73 -1.98
C SER A 132 12.80 14.84 -1.64
N TYR A 133 13.99 15.32 -1.97
CA TYR A 133 15.22 14.59 -1.63
C TYR A 133 15.58 14.80 -0.15
N THR A 134 15.54 13.71 0.61
CA THR A 134 15.87 13.70 2.05
C THR A 134 17.06 12.80 2.38
N GLY A 135 17.99 12.63 1.43
CA GLY A 135 19.19 11.81 1.61
C GLY A 135 19.07 10.37 1.13
N CYS A 136 17.90 9.92 0.68
CA CYS A 136 17.72 8.59 0.12
C CYS A 136 17.82 8.61 -1.40
N PHE A 137 18.91 8.05 -1.97
CA PHE A 137 19.10 7.96 -3.41
C PHE A 137 18.05 7.15 -4.14
N THR A 138 17.40 6.21 -3.45
CA THR A 138 16.32 5.41 -4.03
C THR A 138 15.17 6.28 -4.50
N PHE A 139 14.84 7.36 -3.77
CA PHE A 139 13.78 8.28 -4.21
C PHE A 139 14.07 8.94 -5.55
N MET A 140 15.33 9.18 -5.88
CA MET A 140 15.74 9.77 -7.16
C MET A 140 15.59 8.81 -8.34
N LYS A 141 15.36 7.54 -8.08
CA LYS A 141 15.27 6.45 -9.06
C LYS A 141 13.91 5.76 -9.10
N TRP A 142 12.99 6.18 -8.23
CA TRP A 142 11.68 5.54 -8.09
C TRP A 142 10.73 5.87 -9.27
N PHE A 143 11.09 6.82 -10.11
CA PHE A 143 10.30 7.22 -11.28
C PHE A 143 10.99 6.84 -12.57
#